data_25078681e5b57949706142b920351f27
#
_entry.id   25078681e5b57949706142b920351f27
#
_cell.length_a   1.000
_cell.length_b   1.000
_cell.length_c   1.000
_cell.angle_alpha   90.00
_cell.angle_beta   90.00
_cell.angle_gamma   90.00
#
_symmetry.space_group_name_H-M   'P 1'
#
loop_
_entity.id
_entity.type
_entity.pdbx_description
1 polymer ?
#
loop_
_entity_poly.entity_id
_entity_poly.type
_entity_poly.pdbx_seq_one_letter_code
_entity_poly.pdbx_strand_id
1 'polypeptide(L)'
;MSSEKTEQPSDQKIREARKKGQVFQSRDITQALAFLTGAGIVAGAGTLFVTQLAGFLRQSLQPELLAAPLDPAFLLHRTGIAFTRWLVLSLPVAAALALVTGLTIFLQVKSLFSFEIIQPKFDKLNPIAGFQNIFFKGKTYITLVKSLVSFLVVLTVAYLYIKDALFAITLASRLPVFEASSLAGDLLAGLLLRVGGVFLVLGGADYLLQKKLYMKDQMMSKEDVKQEYKQNEGDPHIKQQRRHLHEEALKGGAIVNVPKADVVVVNPTHVAVALSYDRGSMNAPRVVAKGSGDLAGRIRALAEEHNVPILQNIALARTLHTVELEHEIPEELFDAVAEVLQWVYELRQQAEAKS
;
A
#
# COMPACT_ATOMS: atom_id res chain seq x y z
N MET A 1 14.16 -21.26 13.25
CA MET A 1 15.22 -20.29 12.91
C MET A 1 14.53 -19.06 12.37
N SER A 2 14.64 -17.90 13.03
CA SER A 2 14.10 -16.65 12.48
C SER A 2 14.97 -16.27 11.29
N SER A 3 14.42 -16.30 10.09
CA SER A 3 15.12 -15.83 8.89
C SER A 3 15.53 -14.37 9.09
N GLU A 4 16.82 -14.06 8.96
CA GLU A 4 17.32 -12.70 9.07
C GLU A 4 16.64 -11.82 8.01
N LYS A 5 16.12 -10.68 8.46
CA LYS A 5 15.49 -9.68 7.58
C LYS A 5 16.59 -8.82 6.95
N THR A 6 17.01 -9.19 5.74
CA THR A 6 18.11 -8.55 5.02
C THR A 6 17.66 -7.76 3.80
N GLU A 7 16.46 -8.04 3.29
CA GLU A 7 15.94 -7.45 2.06
C GLU A 7 15.18 -6.13 2.34
N GLN A 8 15.27 -5.19 1.41
CA GLN A 8 14.55 -3.91 1.51
C GLN A 8 13.05 -4.16 1.41
N PRO A 9 12.22 -3.35 2.13
CA PRO A 9 10.78 -3.48 2.04
C PRO A 9 10.28 -3.12 0.65
N SER A 10 9.35 -3.92 0.12
CA SER A 10 8.64 -3.62 -1.11
C SER A 10 7.63 -2.48 -0.90
N ASP A 11 7.22 -1.83 -2.00
CA ASP A 11 6.16 -0.82 -1.96
C ASP A 11 4.82 -1.39 -1.45
N GLN A 12 4.57 -2.68 -1.70
CA GLN A 12 3.39 -3.36 -1.19
C GLN A 12 3.46 -3.51 0.33
N LYS A 13 4.59 -3.97 0.86
CA LYS A 13 4.83 -4.07 2.31
C LYS A 13 4.63 -2.73 3.01
N ILE A 14 5.15 -1.66 2.42
CA ILE A 14 4.98 -0.29 2.94
C ILE A 14 3.51 0.13 2.90
N ARG A 15 2.78 -0.17 1.83
CA ARG A 15 1.34 0.12 1.74
C ARG A 15 0.52 -0.67 2.77
N GLU A 16 0.83 -1.94 2.99
CA GLU A 16 0.17 -2.76 4.01
C GLU A 16 0.47 -2.26 5.44
N ALA A 17 1.73 -1.92 5.72
CA ALA A 17 2.11 -1.30 6.99
C ALA A 17 1.32 -0.01 7.23
N ARG A 18 1.15 0.83 6.20
CA ARG A 18 0.33 2.04 6.28
C ARG A 18 -1.14 1.73 6.55
N LYS A 19 -1.75 0.73 5.90
CA LYS A 19 -3.14 0.30 6.18
C LYS A 19 -3.31 -0.11 7.65
N LYS A 20 -2.31 -0.76 8.24
CA LYS A 20 -2.27 -1.14 9.66
C LYS A 20 -1.94 0.02 10.61
N GLY A 21 -1.78 1.24 10.08
CA GLY A 21 -1.43 2.43 10.86
C GLY A 21 0.03 2.52 11.28
N GLN A 22 0.89 1.66 10.74
CA GLN A 22 2.33 1.72 10.97
C GLN A 22 2.94 2.72 9.99
N VAL A 23 3.08 3.97 10.44
CA VAL A 23 3.62 5.05 9.65
C VAL A 23 4.85 5.63 10.30
N PHE A 24 5.73 6.17 9.47
CA PHE A 24 6.86 6.95 9.93
C PHE A 24 6.39 8.30 10.47
N GLN A 25 6.80 8.63 11.68
CA GLN A 25 6.54 9.95 12.28
C GLN A 25 7.63 10.26 13.31
N SER A 26 8.26 11.45 13.20
CA SER A 26 9.09 12.02 14.25
C SER A 26 8.28 13.06 15.02
N ARG A 27 8.09 12.82 16.31
CA ARG A 27 7.42 13.76 17.19
C ARG A 27 8.30 14.95 17.52
N ASP A 28 9.60 14.73 17.62
CA ASP A 28 10.56 15.77 18.02
C ASP A 28 10.66 16.90 16.99
N ILE A 29 10.68 16.58 15.69
CA ILE A 29 10.67 17.62 14.65
C ILE A 29 9.35 18.39 14.63
N THR A 30 8.23 17.72 14.89
CA THR A 30 6.92 18.37 14.98
C THR A 30 6.87 19.34 16.16
N GLN A 31 7.37 18.93 17.33
CA GLN A 31 7.45 19.77 18.52
C GLN A 31 8.44 20.92 18.34
N ALA A 32 9.58 20.70 17.70
CA ALA A 32 10.57 21.73 17.39
C ALA A 32 9.99 22.84 16.51
N LEU A 33 9.27 22.47 15.45
CA LEU A 33 8.63 23.43 14.55
C LEU A 33 7.50 24.21 15.26
N ALA A 34 6.67 23.53 16.06
CA ALA A 34 5.64 24.20 16.85
C ALA A 34 6.26 25.15 17.87
N PHE A 35 7.33 24.73 18.56
CA PHE A 35 8.04 25.58 19.52
C PHE A 35 8.66 26.81 18.84
N LEU A 36 9.34 26.65 17.70
CA LEU A 36 9.90 27.76 16.94
C LEU A 36 8.82 28.73 16.43
N THR A 37 7.68 28.22 16.03
CA THR A 37 6.54 29.06 15.65
C THR A 37 6.07 29.90 16.85
N GLY A 38 5.91 29.29 18.02
CA GLY A 38 5.56 29.99 19.26
C GLY A 38 6.63 31.03 19.64
N ALA A 39 7.92 30.67 19.59
CA ALA A 39 9.03 31.58 19.84
C ALA A 39 9.06 32.75 18.85
N GLY A 40 8.81 32.50 17.56
CA GLY A 40 8.69 33.52 16.53
C GLY A 40 7.52 34.49 16.77
N ILE A 41 6.37 33.95 17.23
CA ILE A 41 5.22 34.80 17.61
C ILE A 41 5.56 35.67 18.80
N VAL A 42 6.22 35.13 19.83
CA VAL A 42 6.66 35.93 21.00
C VAL A 42 7.66 37.00 20.56
N ALA A 43 8.63 36.67 19.71
CA ALA A 43 9.63 37.62 19.23
C ALA A 43 9.03 38.72 18.32
N GLY A 44 8.11 38.35 17.45
CA GLY A 44 7.54 39.27 16.43
C GLY A 44 6.33 40.04 16.90
N ALA A 45 5.48 39.45 17.75
CA ALA A 45 4.22 40.03 18.20
C ALA A 45 4.12 40.25 19.70
N GLY A 46 5.18 39.97 20.47
CA GLY A 46 5.19 40.07 21.94
C GLY A 46 4.84 41.47 22.41
N THR A 47 5.39 42.53 21.84
CA THR A 47 5.08 43.92 22.16
C THR A 47 3.61 44.26 21.92
N LEU A 48 3.03 43.74 20.85
CA LEU A 48 1.60 43.90 20.52
C LEU A 48 0.73 43.22 21.61
N PHE A 49 1.08 42.02 22.04
CA PHE A 49 0.37 41.34 23.16
C PHE A 49 0.44 42.13 24.46
N VAL A 50 1.63 42.62 24.82
CA VAL A 50 1.86 43.40 26.04
C VAL A 50 1.06 44.70 25.97
N THR A 51 1.09 45.45 24.87
CA THR A 51 0.35 46.71 24.72
C THR A 51 -1.17 46.52 24.76
N GLN A 52 -1.68 45.49 24.10
CA GLN A 52 -3.11 45.15 24.12
C GLN A 52 -3.56 44.75 25.53
N LEU A 53 -2.79 43.92 26.23
CA LEU A 53 -3.09 43.50 27.60
C LEU A 53 -3.03 44.69 28.58
N ALA A 54 -1.98 45.51 28.47
CA ALA A 54 -1.84 46.72 29.30
C ALA A 54 -2.99 47.70 29.08
N GLY A 55 -3.38 47.91 27.79
CA GLY A 55 -4.56 48.73 27.43
C GLY A 55 -5.85 48.18 28.04
N PHE A 56 -6.06 46.88 28.00
CA PHE A 56 -7.21 46.22 28.61
C PHE A 56 -7.24 46.38 30.12
N LEU A 57 -6.08 46.18 30.79
CA LEU A 57 -5.95 46.34 32.24
C LEU A 57 -6.22 47.80 32.64
N ARG A 58 -5.60 48.78 31.96
CA ARG A 58 -5.84 50.21 32.20
C ARG A 58 -7.32 50.58 32.10
N GLN A 59 -7.97 50.10 31.04
CA GLN A 59 -9.41 50.30 30.82
C GLN A 59 -10.24 49.65 31.94
N SER A 60 -9.84 48.47 32.40
CA SER A 60 -10.56 47.75 33.46
C SER A 60 -10.40 48.36 34.85
N LEU A 61 -9.32 49.12 35.09
CA LEU A 61 -9.01 49.78 36.34
C LEU A 61 -9.41 51.28 36.37
N GLN A 62 -10.21 51.75 35.44
CA GLN A 62 -10.73 53.11 35.45
C GLN A 62 -11.64 53.33 36.66
N PRO A 63 -11.54 54.48 37.38
CA PRO A 63 -12.32 54.76 38.56
C PRO A 63 -13.82 54.64 38.33
N GLU A 64 -14.32 55.06 37.17
CA GLU A 64 -15.72 55.00 36.79
C GLU A 64 -16.25 53.57 36.75
N LEU A 65 -15.43 52.63 36.30
CA LEU A 65 -15.75 51.20 36.21
C LEU A 65 -15.65 50.51 37.59
N LEU A 66 -14.72 50.96 38.43
CA LEU A 66 -14.56 50.44 39.78
C LEU A 66 -15.69 50.90 40.72
N ALA A 67 -16.28 52.08 40.46
CA ALA A 67 -17.39 52.63 41.20
C ALA A 67 -18.78 52.20 40.67
N ALA A 68 -18.82 51.49 39.52
CA ALA A 68 -20.07 51.04 38.93
C ALA A 68 -20.78 49.98 39.79
N PRO A 69 -22.12 49.99 39.84
CA PRO A 69 -22.86 48.96 40.58
C PRO A 69 -22.60 47.56 39.98
N LEU A 70 -22.33 46.62 40.88
CA LEU A 70 -22.04 45.21 40.49
C LEU A 70 -23.37 44.45 40.29
N ASP A 71 -24.13 44.86 39.28
CA ASP A 71 -25.32 44.10 38.91
C ASP A 71 -24.97 42.93 37.94
N PRO A 72 -25.84 41.92 37.80
CA PRO A 72 -25.58 40.77 36.95
C PRO A 72 -25.38 41.15 35.49
N ALA A 73 -26.07 42.16 34.97
CA ALA A 73 -25.97 42.60 33.56
C ALA A 73 -24.61 43.26 33.29
N PHE A 74 -24.14 44.12 34.23
CA PHE A 74 -22.81 44.71 34.16
C PHE A 74 -21.71 43.66 34.18
N LEU A 75 -21.78 42.67 35.10
CA LEU A 75 -20.80 41.60 35.22
C LEU A 75 -20.78 40.73 33.93
N LEU A 76 -21.96 40.38 33.42
CA LEU A 76 -22.04 39.59 32.19
C LEU A 76 -21.44 40.35 30.99
N HIS A 77 -21.72 41.63 30.84
CA HIS A 77 -21.17 42.47 29.80
C HIS A 77 -19.62 42.56 29.88
N ARG A 78 -19.10 42.79 31.08
CA ARG A 78 -17.62 42.89 31.31
C ARG A 78 -16.92 41.57 31.07
N THR A 79 -17.50 40.47 31.53
CA THR A 79 -16.97 39.12 31.26
C THR A 79 -16.99 38.82 29.77
N GLY A 80 -18.02 39.20 29.04
CA GLY A 80 -18.10 39.08 27.60
C GLY A 80 -16.99 39.84 26.87
N ILE A 81 -16.71 41.09 27.29
CA ILE A 81 -15.60 41.87 26.71
C ILE A 81 -14.25 41.18 27.02
N ALA A 82 -14.01 40.75 28.24
CA ALA A 82 -12.79 40.05 28.62
C ALA A 82 -12.58 38.77 27.82
N PHE A 83 -13.64 37.97 27.69
CA PHE A 83 -13.62 36.74 26.90
C PHE A 83 -13.35 37.01 25.43
N THR A 84 -13.99 38.00 24.82
CA THR A 84 -13.74 38.36 23.41
C THR A 84 -12.31 38.82 23.21
N ARG A 85 -11.76 39.66 24.09
CA ARG A 85 -10.35 40.09 24.03
C ARG A 85 -9.38 38.91 24.16
N TRP A 86 -9.66 38.00 25.07
CA TRP A 86 -8.88 36.77 25.23
C TRP A 86 -8.90 35.92 23.96
N LEU A 87 -10.08 35.71 23.34
CA LEU A 87 -10.19 34.97 22.08
C LEU A 87 -9.42 35.65 20.95
N VAL A 88 -9.55 36.95 20.79
CA VAL A 88 -8.85 37.71 19.74
C VAL A 88 -7.33 37.59 19.86
N LEU A 89 -6.80 37.54 21.09
CA LEU A 89 -5.36 37.38 21.32
C LEU A 89 -4.90 35.94 21.22
N SER A 90 -5.66 34.96 21.73
CA SER A 90 -5.21 33.57 21.81
C SER A 90 -5.50 32.75 20.55
N LEU A 91 -6.63 33.02 19.86
CA LEU A 91 -7.06 32.21 18.71
C LEU A 91 -6.08 32.23 17.52
N PRO A 92 -5.49 33.37 17.11
CA PRO A 92 -4.51 33.40 16.05
C PRO A 92 -3.25 32.59 16.38
N VAL A 93 -2.80 32.63 17.65
CA VAL A 93 -1.65 31.84 18.11
C VAL A 93 -1.97 30.35 18.05
N ALA A 94 -3.11 29.95 18.61
CA ALA A 94 -3.56 28.56 18.58
C ALA A 94 -3.73 28.05 17.14
N ALA A 95 -4.32 28.87 16.26
CA ALA A 95 -4.49 28.54 14.86
C ALA A 95 -3.14 28.35 14.14
N ALA A 96 -2.17 29.24 14.36
CA ALA A 96 -0.83 29.14 13.77
C ALA A 96 -0.11 27.86 14.24
N LEU A 97 -0.16 27.56 15.55
CA LEU A 97 0.44 26.34 16.09
C LEU A 97 -0.26 25.07 15.58
N ALA A 98 -1.59 25.08 15.51
CA ALA A 98 -2.36 23.97 14.97
C ALA A 98 -2.05 23.73 13.48
N LEU A 99 -1.94 24.81 12.70
CA LEU A 99 -1.62 24.76 11.29
C LEU A 99 -0.21 24.18 11.06
N VAL A 100 0.80 24.69 11.77
CA VAL A 100 2.18 24.20 11.62
C VAL A 100 2.28 22.75 12.06
N THR A 101 1.67 22.39 13.18
CA THR A 101 1.65 21.01 13.69
C THR A 101 0.93 20.08 12.71
N GLY A 102 -0.26 20.46 12.25
CA GLY A 102 -1.05 19.68 11.29
C GLY A 102 -0.32 19.50 9.97
N LEU A 103 0.27 20.57 9.42
CA LEU A 103 1.04 20.53 8.19
C LEU A 103 2.28 19.63 8.33
N THR A 104 3.00 19.76 9.45
CA THR A 104 4.19 18.92 9.71
C THR A 104 3.82 17.43 9.78
N ILE A 105 2.75 17.08 10.47
CA ILE A 105 2.26 15.71 10.54
C ILE A 105 1.81 15.24 9.17
N PHE A 106 1.06 16.07 8.44
CA PHE A 106 0.60 15.74 7.08
C PHE A 106 1.76 15.47 6.12
N LEU A 107 2.82 16.28 6.14
CA LEU A 107 4.00 16.08 5.30
C LEU A 107 4.76 14.79 5.64
N GLN A 108 4.80 14.39 6.93
CA GLN A 108 5.45 13.16 7.36
C GLN A 108 4.64 11.90 7.02
N VAL A 109 3.36 11.91 7.36
CA VAL A 109 2.48 10.73 7.29
C VAL A 109 1.77 10.64 5.95
N LYS A 110 1.58 11.77 5.24
CA LYS A 110 0.67 11.96 4.11
C LYS A 110 -0.77 11.64 4.53
N SER A 111 -1.73 11.69 3.63
CA SER A 111 -3.11 11.31 3.97
C SER A 111 -3.19 9.81 4.28
N LEU A 112 -3.62 9.48 5.48
CA LEU A 112 -3.83 8.10 5.92
C LEU A 112 -5.27 7.96 6.43
N PHE A 113 -6.11 7.26 5.66
CA PHE A 113 -7.41 6.81 6.12
C PHE A 113 -7.33 5.31 6.38
N SER A 114 -7.36 4.90 7.65
CA SER A 114 -7.36 3.49 8.03
C SER A 114 -8.40 3.25 9.12
N PHE A 115 -9.45 2.52 8.78
CA PHE A 115 -10.47 2.09 9.73
C PHE A 115 -9.96 1.02 10.71
N GLU A 116 -8.90 0.28 10.36
CA GLU A 116 -8.31 -0.75 11.23
C GLU A 116 -7.69 -0.17 12.51
N ILE A 117 -7.34 1.12 12.50
CA ILE A 117 -6.76 1.80 13.68
C ILE A 117 -7.82 2.07 14.75
N ILE A 118 -9.09 2.25 14.32
CA ILE A 118 -10.20 2.64 15.20
C ILE A 118 -10.74 1.43 15.98
N GLN A 119 -10.44 0.21 15.54
CA GLN A 119 -10.90 -0.99 16.23
C GLN A 119 -10.27 -1.10 17.63
N PRO A 120 -11.08 -1.32 18.67
CA PRO A 120 -10.57 -1.48 20.04
C PRO A 120 -9.72 -2.75 20.12
N LYS A 121 -8.46 -2.58 20.50
CA LYS A 121 -7.51 -3.69 20.70
C LYS A 121 -7.35 -3.94 22.20
N PHE A 122 -8.13 -4.85 22.75
CA PHE A 122 -8.13 -5.20 24.16
C PHE A 122 -6.78 -5.74 24.66
N ASP A 123 -5.98 -6.33 23.77
CA ASP A 123 -4.60 -6.78 24.07
C ASP A 123 -3.69 -5.64 24.55
N LYS A 124 -3.98 -4.39 24.19
CA LYS A 124 -3.22 -3.22 24.66
C LYS A 124 -3.56 -2.81 26.09
N LEU A 125 -4.61 -3.34 26.66
CA LEU A 125 -5.04 -3.05 28.04
C LEU A 125 -4.35 -3.96 29.07
N ASN A 126 -3.54 -4.93 28.65
CA ASN A 126 -2.82 -5.80 29.56
C ASN A 126 -1.69 -5.03 30.27
N PRO A 127 -1.78 -4.77 31.61
CA PRO A 127 -0.80 -3.98 32.34
C PRO A 127 0.56 -4.67 32.45
N ILE A 128 0.60 -6.02 32.47
CA ILE A 128 1.84 -6.80 32.57
C ILE A 128 2.63 -6.66 31.26
N ALA A 129 1.96 -6.78 30.10
CA ALA A 129 2.58 -6.54 28.81
C ALA A 129 3.04 -5.09 28.65
N GLY A 130 2.27 -4.12 29.18
CA GLY A 130 2.64 -2.70 29.26
C GLY A 130 3.94 -2.49 30.05
N PHE A 131 4.04 -3.05 31.23
CA PHE A 131 5.23 -2.96 32.08
C PHE A 131 6.48 -3.58 31.40
N GLN A 132 6.36 -4.78 30.85
CA GLN A 132 7.44 -5.43 30.10
C GLN A 132 7.89 -4.59 28.91
N ASN A 133 6.96 -3.99 28.16
CA ASN A 133 7.26 -3.13 27.02
C ASN A 133 8.02 -1.84 27.42
N ILE A 134 7.77 -1.30 28.61
CA ILE A 134 8.43 -0.09 29.11
C ILE A 134 9.83 -0.41 29.64
N PHE A 135 9.97 -1.46 30.46
CA PHE A 135 11.22 -1.70 31.19
C PHE A 135 12.21 -2.64 30.46
N PHE A 136 11.74 -3.52 29.58
CA PHE A 136 12.61 -4.53 28.97
C PHE A 136 12.85 -4.32 27.46
N LYS A 137 12.22 -3.34 26.81
CA LYS A 137 12.53 -3.06 25.41
C LYS A 137 13.72 -2.10 25.26
N GLY A 138 14.73 -2.49 24.53
CA GLY A 138 15.92 -1.68 24.23
C GLY A 138 15.57 -0.31 23.62
N LYS A 139 14.44 -0.19 22.91
CA LYS A 139 13.94 1.07 22.35
C LYS A 139 13.66 2.14 23.44
N THR A 140 13.22 1.72 24.62
CA THR A 140 12.96 2.62 25.75
C THR A 140 14.24 3.25 26.28
N TYR A 141 15.31 2.48 26.40
CA TYR A 141 16.62 3.00 26.83
C TYR A 141 17.22 3.97 25.83
N ILE A 142 17.09 3.70 24.54
CA ILE A 142 17.51 4.62 23.47
C ILE A 142 16.78 5.96 23.58
N THR A 143 15.46 5.91 23.80
CA THR A 143 14.64 7.10 23.98
C THR A 143 15.04 7.88 25.23
N LEU A 144 15.31 7.18 26.36
CA LEU A 144 15.74 7.78 27.60
C LEU A 144 17.10 8.50 27.45
N VAL A 145 18.09 7.82 26.86
CA VAL A 145 19.41 8.41 26.60
C VAL A 145 19.28 9.65 25.69
N LYS A 146 18.50 9.53 24.63
CA LYS A 146 18.22 10.67 23.73
C LYS A 146 17.62 11.86 24.48
N SER A 147 16.61 11.61 25.32
CA SER A 147 15.95 12.66 26.10
C SER A 147 16.93 13.32 27.08
N LEU A 148 17.78 12.53 27.73
CA LEU A 148 18.80 13.04 28.65
C LEU A 148 19.83 13.91 27.92
N VAL A 149 20.32 13.45 26.76
CA VAL A 149 21.24 14.24 25.93
C VAL A 149 20.58 15.54 25.47
N SER A 150 19.34 15.47 24.98
CA SER A 150 18.60 16.68 24.56
C SER A 150 18.41 17.66 25.71
N PHE A 151 18.08 17.18 26.90
CA PHE A 151 17.94 18.00 28.09
C PHE A 151 19.27 18.70 28.46
N LEU A 152 20.39 17.98 28.48
CA LEU A 152 21.71 18.54 28.79
C LEU A 152 22.14 19.60 27.77
N VAL A 153 21.89 19.36 26.48
CA VAL A 153 22.21 20.34 25.42
C VAL A 153 21.38 21.61 25.59
N VAL A 154 20.07 21.49 25.80
CA VAL A 154 19.18 22.64 26.03
C VAL A 154 19.58 23.40 27.30
N LEU A 155 19.86 22.70 28.40
CA LEU A 155 20.32 23.28 29.65
C LEU A 155 21.63 24.06 29.47
N THR A 156 22.57 23.50 28.74
CA THR A 156 23.85 24.16 28.46
C THR A 156 23.67 25.45 27.64
N VAL A 157 22.84 25.41 26.58
CA VAL A 157 22.54 26.59 25.76
C VAL A 157 21.83 27.67 26.58
N ALA A 158 20.84 27.26 27.39
CA ALA A 158 20.14 28.19 28.28
C ALA A 158 21.08 28.80 29.33
N TYR A 159 21.95 27.99 29.94
CA TYR A 159 22.96 28.48 30.92
C TYR A 159 23.90 29.48 30.29
N LEU A 160 24.49 29.17 29.13
CA LEU A 160 25.39 30.07 28.43
C LEU A 160 24.70 31.38 28.06
N TYR A 161 23.48 31.32 27.55
CA TYR A 161 22.72 32.51 27.19
C TYR A 161 22.40 33.37 28.42
N ILE A 162 21.93 32.77 29.51
CA ILE A 162 21.64 33.51 30.76
C ILE A 162 22.91 34.14 31.36
N LYS A 163 24.03 33.41 31.35
CA LYS A 163 25.32 33.92 31.79
C LYS A 163 25.74 35.18 31.02
N ASP A 164 25.61 35.17 29.70
CA ASP A 164 25.91 36.31 28.84
C ASP A 164 24.92 37.47 29.06
N ALA A 165 23.67 37.15 29.36
CA ALA A 165 22.60 38.13 29.66
C ALA A 165 22.63 38.72 31.07
N LEU A 166 23.47 38.21 32.02
CA LEU A 166 23.48 38.65 33.42
C LEU A 166 23.70 40.16 33.57
N PHE A 167 24.60 40.76 32.78
CA PHE A 167 24.80 42.21 32.82
C PHE A 167 23.56 42.99 32.40
N ALA A 168 22.89 42.56 31.32
CA ALA A 168 21.64 43.17 30.86
C ALA A 168 20.51 43.03 31.89
N ILE A 169 20.40 41.86 32.53
CA ILE A 169 19.44 41.59 33.60
C ILE A 169 19.66 42.49 34.81
N THR A 170 20.94 42.68 35.21
CA THR A 170 21.24 43.57 36.34
C THR A 170 21.01 45.05 35.98
N LEU A 171 21.25 45.46 34.75
CA LEU A 171 20.93 46.79 34.27
C LEU A 171 19.44 47.08 34.25
N ALA A 172 18.60 46.06 33.94
CA ALA A 172 17.13 46.19 33.92
C ALA A 172 16.54 46.76 35.23
N SER A 173 17.20 46.50 36.38
CA SER A 173 16.75 47.02 37.66
C SER A 173 16.88 48.56 37.80
N ARG A 174 17.64 49.18 36.92
CA ARG A 174 17.87 50.65 36.90
C ARG A 174 17.05 51.36 35.83
N LEU A 175 16.35 50.61 34.98
CA LEU A 175 15.54 51.14 33.89
C LEU A 175 14.11 51.47 34.35
N PRO A 176 13.44 52.43 33.71
CA PRO A 176 11.99 52.57 33.83
C PRO A 176 11.26 51.28 33.52
N VAL A 177 10.13 51.06 34.16
CA VAL A 177 9.35 49.80 34.06
C VAL A 177 9.07 49.40 32.60
N PHE A 178 8.79 50.33 31.74
CA PHE A 178 8.52 50.05 30.33
C PHE A 178 9.77 49.54 29.57
N GLU A 179 10.91 50.22 29.77
CA GLU A 179 12.18 49.81 29.15
C GLU A 179 12.68 48.48 29.73
N ALA A 180 12.55 48.26 31.04
CA ALA A 180 12.88 47.01 31.69
C ALA A 180 12.02 45.85 31.16
N SER A 181 10.72 46.07 30.92
CA SER A 181 9.83 45.06 30.36
C SER A 181 10.14 44.75 28.90
N SER A 182 10.52 45.75 28.11
CA SER A 182 10.99 45.55 26.73
C SER A 182 12.28 44.72 26.67
N LEU A 183 13.26 45.06 27.50
CA LEU A 183 14.51 44.30 27.63
C LEU A 183 14.27 42.85 28.06
N ALA A 184 13.37 42.63 29.04
CA ALA A 184 12.99 41.30 29.46
C ALA A 184 12.33 40.48 28.31
N GLY A 185 11.47 41.15 27.53
CA GLY A 185 10.86 40.56 26.32
C GLY A 185 11.89 40.14 25.28
N ASP A 186 12.86 40.99 25.00
CA ASP A 186 13.96 40.69 24.02
C ASP A 186 14.86 39.56 24.52
N LEU A 187 15.17 39.53 25.80
CA LEU A 187 15.93 38.43 26.40
C LEU A 187 15.16 37.12 26.36
N LEU A 188 13.86 37.14 26.66
CA LEU A 188 13.02 35.95 26.57
C LEU A 188 12.92 35.45 25.14
N ALA A 189 12.64 36.32 24.17
CA ALA A 189 12.56 35.98 22.75
C ALA A 189 13.91 35.42 22.27
N GLY A 190 15.01 36.02 22.64
CA GLY A 190 16.36 35.55 22.32
C GLY A 190 16.67 34.15 22.87
N LEU A 191 16.25 33.86 24.11
CA LEU A 191 16.37 32.52 24.70
C LEU A 191 15.53 31.50 23.95
N LEU A 192 14.23 31.81 23.74
CA LEU A 192 13.32 30.91 23.06
C LEU A 192 13.79 30.58 21.63
N LEU A 193 14.27 31.54 20.87
CA LEU A 193 14.78 31.31 19.53
C LEU A 193 16.03 30.43 19.51
N ARG A 194 16.95 30.61 20.47
CA ARG A 194 18.16 29.76 20.56
C ARG A 194 17.80 28.34 20.96
N VAL A 195 16.96 28.17 21.98
CA VAL A 195 16.44 26.85 22.38
C VAL A 195 15.67 26.19 21.25
N GLY A 196 14.85 26.96 20.55
CA GLY A 196 14.11 26.49 19.37
C GLY A 196 15.02 26.04 18.23
N GLY A 197 16.11 26.75 17.98
CA GLY A 197 17.15 26.36 17.01
C GLY A 197 17.79 25.02 17.38
N VAL A 198 18.12 24.84 18.67
CA VAL A 198 18.63 23.55 19.19
C VAL A 198 17.61 22.43 18.99
N PHE A 199 16.35 22.66 19.35
CA PHE A 199 15.28 21.66 19.12
C PHE A 199 15.11 21.32 17.65
N LEU A 200 15.30 22.29 16.75
CA LEU A 200 15.23 22.02 15.32
C LEU A 200 16.34 21.07 14.83
N VAL A 201 17.57 21.30 15.29
CA VAL A 201 18.71 20.44 14.98
C VAL A 201 18.53 19.03 15.54
N LEU A 202 18.14 18.93 16.82
CA LEU A 202 17.87 17.65 17.50
C LEU A 202 16.68 16.93 16.86
N GLY A 203 15.61 17.65 16.55
CA GLY A 203 14.42 17.10 15.87
C GLY A 203 14.73 16.61 14.45
N GLY A 204 15.59 17.34 13.72
CA GLY A 204 16.09 16.90 12.41
C GLY A 204 16.92 15.61 12.49
N ALA A 205 17.80 15.51 13.49
CA ALA A 205 18.56 14.29 13.74
C ALA A 205 17.63 13.12 14.13
N ASP A 206 16.64 13.38 15.01
CA ASP A 206 15.61 12.38 15.36
C ASP A 206 14.81 11.92 14.14
N TYR A 207 14.42 12.86 13.27
CA TYR A 207 13.70 12.54 12.04
C TYR A 207 14.47 11.53 11.17
N LEU A 208 15.76 11.75 10.96
CA LEU A 208 16.62 10.84 10.18
C LEU A 208 16.74 9.47 10.87
N LEU A 209 16.93 9.48 12.18
CA LEU A 209 17.03 8.25 12.98
C LEU A 209 15.72 7.44 12.93
N GLN A 210 14.59 8.08 13.18
CA GLN A 210 13.28 7.42 13.16
C GLN A 210 12.93 6.88 11.78
N LYS A 211 13.28 7.62 10.71
CA LYS A 211 13.10 7.13 9.35
C LYS A 211 13.92 5.87 9.08
N LYS A 212 15.18 5.85 9.53
CA LYS A 212 16.06 4.67 9.39
C LYS A 212 15.53 3.49 10.19
N LEU A 213 15.09 3.71 11.42
CA LEU A 213 14.51 2.67 12.27
C LEU A 213 13.22 2.12 11.67
N TYR A 214 12.32 2.98 11.17
CA TYR A 214 11.10 2.56 10.50
C TYR A 214 11.39 1.68 9.28
N MET A 215 12.33 2.07 8.42
CA MET A 215 12.73 1.26 7.26
C MET A 215 13.32 -0.09 7.69
N LYS A 216 14.13 -0.12 8.76
CA LYS A 216 14.67 -1.34 9.33
C LYS A 216 13.58 -2.26 9.89
N ASP A 217 12.57 -1.70 10.57
CA ASP A 217 11.44 -2.47 11.09
C ASP A 217 10.58 -3.11 9.98
N GLN A 218 10.58 -2.50 8.78
CA GLN A 218 9.85 -2.99 7.60
C GLN A 218 10.67 -3.93 6.72
N MET A 219 11.95 -4.19 7.02
CA MET A 219 12.79 -5.11 6.23
C MET A 219 12.17 -6.51 6.14
N MET A 220 12.42 -7.17 5.02
CA MET A 220 11.86 -8.46 4.66
C MET A 220 12.90 -9.56 4.73
N SER A 221 12.47 -10.78 5.01
CA SER A 221 13.28 -11.96 4.77
C SER A 221 13.22 -12.37 3.29
N LYS A 222 14.17 -13.18 2.83
CA LYS A 222 14.11 -13.74 1.47
C LYS A 222 12.85 -14.58 1.23
N GLU A 223 12.33 -15.21 2.28
CA GLU A 223 11.07 -15.96 2.21
C GLU A 223 9.85 -15.05 2.08
N ASP A 224 9.83 -13.92 2.82
CA ASP A 224 8.77 -12.92 2.68
C ASP A 224 8.69 -12.39 1.25
N VAL A 225 9.84 -12.05 0.65
CA VAL A 225 9.93 -11.57 -0.75
C VAL A 225 9.40 -12.62 -1.72
N LYS A 226 9.83 -13.89 -1.54
CA LYS A 226 9.36 -15.01 -2.39
C LYS A 226 7.86 -15.25 -2.26
N GLN A 227 7.33 -15.10 -1.05
CA GLN A 227 5.90 -15.27 -0.79
C GLN A 227 5.08 -14.11 -1.40
N GLU A 228 5.56 -12.87 -1.29
CA GLU A 228 4.93 -11.70 -1.91
C GLU A 228 4.92 -11.83 -3.45
N TYR A 229 6.03 -12.30 -4.04
CA TYR A 229 6.12 -12.56 -5.48
C TYR A 229 5.07 -13.60 -5.93
N LYS A 230 4.94 -14.71 -5.18
CA LYS A 230 3.92 -15.73 -5.45
C LYS A 230 2.49 -15.21 -5.32
N GLN A 231 2.23 -14.30 -4.38
CA GLN A 231 0.90 -13.69 -4.22
C GLN A 231 0.55 -12.74 -5.37
N ASN A 232 1.52 -12.02 -5.91
CA ASN A 232 1.30 -11.03 -6.97
C ASN A 232 1.25 -11.65 -8.37
N GLU A 233 2.13 -12.58 -8.69
CA GLU A 233 2.24 -13.17 -10.02
C GLU A 233 1.58 -14.55 -10.14
N GLY A 234 1.13 -15.11 -9.02
CA GLY A 234 0.64 -16.47 -8.93
C GLY A 234 1.79 -17.49 -8.78
N ASP A 235 1.46 -18.69 -8.29
CA ASP A 235 2.45 -19.76 -8.20
C ASP A 235 2.79 -20.27 -9.62
N PRO A 236 4.07 -20.22 -10.04
CA PRO A 236 4.49 -20.72 -11.36
C PRO A 236 4.07 -22.16 -11.61
N HIS A 237 4.04 -23.00 -10.56
CA HIS A 237 3.57 -24.39 -10.67
C HIS A 237 2.09 -24.48 -11.03
N ILE A 238 1.24 -23.64 -10.43
CA ILE A 238 -0.20 -23.61 -10.75
C ILE A 238 -0.43 -23.13 -12.19
N LYS A 239 0.33 -22.14 -12.64
CA LYS A 239 0.26 -21.64 -14.03
C LYS A 239 0.67 -22.72 -15.03
N GLN A 240 1.74 -23.45 -14.74
CA GLN A 240 2.22 -24.56 -15.56
C GLN A 240 1.24 -25.74 -15.55
N GLN A 241 0.66 -26.09 -14.40
CA GLN A 241 -0.35 -27.13 -14.27
C GLN A 241 -1.65 -26.78 -15.03
N ARG A 242 -2.11 -25.55 -14.97
CA ARG A 242 -3.27 -25.07 -15.76
C ARG A 242 -3.00 -25.17 -17.27
N ARG A 243 -1.79 -24.83 -17.71
CA ARG A 243 -1.40 -24.95 -19.11
C ARG A 243 -1.40 -26.40 -19.55
N HIS A 244 -0.84 -27.31 -18.73
CA HIS A 244 -0.83 -28.74 -19.01
C HIS A 244 -2.25 -29.33 -19.08
N LEU A 245 -3.13 -29.01 -18.13
CA LEU A 245 -4.53 -29.42 -18.13
C LEU A 245 -5.29 -28.88 -19.35
N HIS A 246 -5.00 -27.65 -19.76
CA HIS A 246 -5.60 -27.08 -20.96
C HIS A 246 -5.15 -27.81 -22.22
N GLU A 247 -3.86 -28.12 -22.34
CA GLU A 247 -3.31 -28.93 -23.46
C GLU A 247 -3.89 -30.36 -23.47
N GLU A 248 -4.08 -30.99 -22.31
CA GLU A 248 -4.74 -32.30 -22.19
C GLU A 248 -6.22 -32.23 -22.58
N ALA A 249 -6.94 -31.22 -22.16
CA ALA A 249 -8.37 -31.05 -22.52
C ALA A 249 -8.55 -30.84 -24.03
N LEU A 250 -7.66 -30.08 -24.67
CA LEU A 250 -7.68 -29.91 -26.14
C LEU A 250 -7.40 -31.22 -26.88
N LYS A 251 -6.47 -32.05 -26.36
CA LYS A 251 -6.19 -33.38 -26.91
C LYS A 251 -7.34 -34.35 -26.69
N GLY A 252 -8.00 -34.30 -25.55
CA GLY A 252 -9.15 -35.15 -25.20
C GLY A 252 -10.42 -34.84 -26.05
N GLY A 253 -10.67 -33.56 -26.32
CA GLY A 253 -11.82 -33.11 -27.10
C GLY A 253 -11.83 -33.66 -28.55
N ALA A 254 -10.66 -33.81 -29.14
CA ALA A 254 -10.52 -34.35 -30.50
C ALA A 254 -10.91 -35.85 -30.60
N ILE A 255 -10.79 -36.61 -29.53
CA ILE A 255 -11.09 -38.07 -29.53
C ILE A 255 -12.59 -38.35 -29.41
N VAL A 256 -13.34 -37.50 -28.78
CA VAL A 256 -14.80 -37.69 -28.48
C VAL A 256 -15.62 -37.83 -29.79
N ASN A 257 -15.16 -37.28 -30.89
CA ASN A 257 -15.89 -37.30 -32.15
C ASN A 257 -15.55 -38.52 -33.06
N VAL A 258 -14.58 -39.37 -32.69
CA VAL A 258 -14.19 -40.56 -33.46
C VAL A 258 -15.34 -41.55 -33.67
N PRO A 259 -16.20 -41.83 -32.65
CA PRO A 259 -17.35 -42.72 -32.83
C PRO A 259 -18.39 -42.24 -33.84
N LYS A 260 -18.40 -40.95 -34.14
CA LYS A 260 -19.31 -40.30 -35.10
C LYS A 260 -18.72 -40.17 -36.48
N ALA A 261 -17.49 -40.59 -36.67
CA ALA A 261 -16.81 -40.53 -37.98
C ALA A 261 -17.30 -41.62 -38.91
N ASP A 262 -17.28 -41.34 -40.20
CA ASP A 262 -17.60 -42.30 -41.23
C ASP A 262 -16.40 -43.16 -41.61
N VAL A 263 -15.18 -42.64 -41.50
CA VAL A 263 -13.95 -43.35 -41.80
C VAL A 263 -12.77 -42.74 -41.05
N VAL A 264 -11.79 -43.58 -40.69
CA VAL A 264 -10.50 -43.13 -40.19
C VAL A 264 -9.43 -43.47 -41.19
N VAL A 265 -8.74 -42.45 -41.70
CA VAL A 265 -7.60 -42.61 -42.62
C VAL A 265 -6.30 -42.61 -41.83
N VAL A 266 -5.48 -43.64 -41.97
CA VAL A 266 -4.29 -43.83 -41.15
C VAL A 266 -2.99 -43.94 -41.97
N ASN A 267 -1.94 -43.36 -41.36
CA ASN A 267 -0.58 -43.77 -41.59
C ASN A 267 -0.16 -44.64 -40.39
N PRO A 268 0.06 -45.95 -40.53
CA PRO A 268 -0.03 -46.95 -39.46
C PRO A 268 0.66 -46.63 -38.13
N THR A 269 1.80 -45.96 -38.17
CA THR A 269 2.60 -45.67 -36.97
C THR A 269 2.66 -44.18 -36.58
N HIS A 270 2.12 -43.31 -37.43
CA HIS A 270 2.41 -41.87 -37.29
C HIS A 270 1.19 -40.99 -37.17
N VAL A 271 0.13 -41.22 -37.95
CA VAL A 271 -1.00 -40.29 -38.07
C VAL A 271 -2.32 -41.04 -38.24
N ALA A 272 -3.37 -40.53 -37.58
CA ALA A 272 -4.74 -40.94 -37.84
C ALA A 272 -5.65 -39.70 -37.95
N VAL A 273 -6.54 -39.69 -38.94
CA VAL A 273 -7.49 -38.62 -39.19
C VAL A 273 -8.86 -39.22 -39.39
N ALA A 274 -9.84 -38.81 -38.61
CA ALA A 274 -11.23 -39.21 -38.70
C ALA A 274 -12.00 -38.19 -39.55
N LEU A 275 -12.76 -38.67 -40.52
CA LEU A 275 -13.59 -37.86 -41.39
C LEU A 275 -15.06 -38.19 -41.15
N SER A 276 -15.90 -37.16 -41.22
CA SER A 276 -17.36 -37.32 -41.25
C SER A 276 -17.93 -36.60 -42.45
N TYR A 277 -18.90 -37.22 -43.12
CA TYR A 277 -19.59 -36.64 -44.25
C TYR A 277 -21.06 -37.07 -44.27
N ASP A 278 -21.95 -36.10 -44.22
CA ASP A 278 -23.39 -36.30 -44.37
C ASP A 278 -23.85 -35.64 -45.71
N ARG A 279 -24.32 -36.44 -46.65
CA ARG A 279 -24.81 -35.98 -47.97
C ARG A 279 -26.00 -35.00 -47.88
N GLY A 280 -26.73 -35.01 -46.78
CA GLY A 280 -27.90 -34.15 -46.60
C GLY A 280 -27.64 -32.78 -46.02
N SER A 281 -26.54 -32.62 -45.27
CA SER A 281 -26.26 -31.42 -44.48
C SER A 281 -24.89 -30.80 -44.66
N MET A 282 -23.96 -31.50 -45.33
CA MET A 282 -22.57 -31.02 -45.51
C MET A 282 -22.21 -30.83 -46.97
N ASN A 283 -21.55 -29.70 -47.32
CA ASN A 283 -21.06 -29.43 -48.65
C ASN A 283 -19.80 -30.25 -49.00
N ALA A 284 -18.96 -30.49 -47.98
CA ALA A 284 -17.75 -31.28 -48.12
C ALA A 284 -17.48 -32.10 -46.83
N PRO A 285 -16.69 -33.21 -46.94
CA PRO A 285 -16.27 -33.97 -45.75
C PRO A 285 -15.47 -33.10 -44.77
N ARG A 286 -15.64 -33.36 -43.49
CA ARG A 286 -15.02 -32.59 -42.39
C ARG A 286 -14.08 -33.47 -41.57
N VAL A 287 -12.98 -32.88 -41.10
CA VAL A 287 -12.05 -33.53 -40.17
C VAL A 287 -12.60 -33.43 -38.77
N VAL A 288 -13.10 -34.52 -38.17
CA VAL A 288 -13.73 -34.53 -36.83
C VAL A 288 -12.78 -34.98 -35.72
N ALA A 289 -11.70 -35.69 -36.07
CA ALA A 289 -10.60 -36.00 -35.16
C ALA A 289 -9.29 -36.15 -35.92
N LYS A 290 -8.18 -35.74 -35.34
CA LYS A 290 -6.85 -35.97 -35.88
C LYS A 290 -5.84 -36.13 -34.77
N GLY A 291 -4.80 -36.96 -35.02
CA GLY A 291 -3.74 -37.16 -34.05
C GLY A 291 -2.50 -37.76 -34.63
N SER A 292 -1.38 -37.59 -33.95
CA SER A 292 -0.09 -38.19 -34.28
C SER A 292 0.47 -39.00 -33.11
N GLY A 293 1.34 -39.98 -33.37
CA GLY A 293 1.95 -40.82 -32.35
C GLY A 293 0.95 -41.55 -31.48
N ASP A 294 1.03 -41.40 -30.15
CA ASP A 294 0.13 -42.06 -29.18
C ASP A 294 -1.35 -41.70 -29.40
N LEU A 295 -1.62 -40.45 -29.80
CA LEU A 295 -2.97 -40.00 -30.11
C LEU A 295 -3.55 -40.70 -31.33
N ALA A 296 -2.74 -40.92 -32.35
CA ALA A 296 -3.16 -41.70 -33.51
C ALA A 296 -3.47 -43.18 -33.16
N GLY A 297 -2.72 -43.75 -32.23
CA GLY A 297 -2.99 -45.06 -31.66
C GLY A 297 -4.34 -45.15 -30.95
N ARG A 298 -4.66 -44.11 -30.14
CA ARG A 298 -5.96 -44.00 -29.42
C ARG A 298 -7.13 -43.81 -30.41
N ILE A 299 -6.98 -42.96 -31.42
CA ILE A 299 -8.01 -42.75 -32.46
C ILE A 299 -8.29 -44.07 -33.16
N ARG A 300 -7.28 -44.87 -33.54
CA ARG A 300 -7.43 -46.15 -34.16
C ARG A 300 -8.17 -47.18 -33.28
N ALA A 301 -7.73 -47.30 -32.01
CA ALA A 301 -8.36 -48.21 -31.06
C ALA A 301 -9.86 -47.86 -30.87
N LEU A 302 -10.19 -46.58 -30.78
CA LEU A 302 -11.56 -46.11 -30.61
C LEU A 302 -12.39 -46.36 -31.90
N ALA A 303 -11.78 -46.23 -33.08
CA ALA A 303 -12.42 -46.53 -34.34
C ALA A 303 -12.76 -48.03 -34.46
N GLU A 304 -11.82 -48.89 -34.03
CA GLU A 304 -12.02 -50.35 -33.97
C GLU A 304 -13.15 -50.73 -32.99
N GLU A 305 -13.17 -50.13 -31.79
CA GLU A 305 -14.20 -50.36 -30.76
C GLU A 305 -15.62 -49.97 -31.25
N HIS A 306 -15.70 -48.88 -32.01
CA HIS A 306 -17.00 -48.37 -32.52
C HIS A 306 -17.32 -48.81 -33.94
N ASN A 307 -16.57 -49.79 -34.54
CA ASN A 307 -16.76 -50.30 -35.86
C ASN A 307 -16.69 -49.23 -36.95
N VAL A 308 -15.88 -48.19 -36.76
CA VAL A 308 -15.60 -47.17 -37.79
C VAL A 308 -14.55 -47.73 -38.73
N PRO A 309 -14.81 -47.76 -40.04
CA PRO A 309 -13.86 -48.28 -41.02
C PRO A 309 -12.53 -47.57 -41.00
N ILE A 310 -11.44 -48.33 -41.03
CA ILE A 310 -10.06 -47.79 -41.04
C ILE A 310 -9.45 -48.07 -42.39
N LEU A 311 -9.02 -47.01 -43.10
CA LEU A 311 -8.32 -47.13 -44.37
C LEU A 311 -6.87 -46.72 -44.24
N GLN A 312 -5.95 -47.54 -44.68
CA GLN A 312 -4.55 -47.21 -44.70
C GLN A 312 -4.19 -46.47 -46.00
N ASN A 313 -3.94 -45.16 -45.89
CA ASN A 313 -3.43 -44.36 -46.99
C ASN A 313 -2.44 -43.31 -46.42
N ILE A 314 -1.15 -43.56 -46.63
CA ILE A 314 -0.08 -42.77 -46.01
C ILE A 314 -0.05 -41.32 -46.54
N ALA A 315 -0.22 -41.15 -47.85
CA ALA A 315 -0.19 -39.82 -48.47
C ALA A 315 -1.40 -38.98 -48.01
N LEU A 316 -2.59 -39.55 -48.13
CA LEU A 316 -3.85 -38.90 -47.78
C LEU A 316 -3.91 -38.57 -46.28
N ALA A 317 -3.51 -39.50 -45.40
CA ALA A 317 -3.47 -39.23 -43.95
C ALA A 317 -2.56 -38.06 -43.56
N ARG A 318 -1.41 -37.92 -44.20
CA ARG A 318 -0.49 -36.80 -43.95
C ARG A 318 -1.08 -35.48 -44.41
N THR A 319 -1.68 -35.42 -45.58
CA THR A 319 -2.29 -34.19 -46.09
C THR A 319 -3.52 -33.80 -45.29
N LEU A 320 -4.40 -34.75 -44.95
CA LEU A 320 -5.56 -34.49 -44.10
C LEU A 320 -5.17 -34.01 -42.69
N HIS A 321 -4.03 -34.43 -42.16
CA HIS A 321 -3.56 -33.99 -40.85
C HIS A 321 -3.23 -32.49 -40.80
N THR A 322 -2.93 -31.85 -41.94
CA THR A 322 -2.69 -30.41 -42.01
C THR A 322 -3.98 -29.59 -41.95
N VAL A 323 -5.11 -30.18 -42.32
CA VAL A 323 -6.44 -29.52 -42.22
C VAL A 323 -6.81 -29.28 -40.78
N GLU A 324 -7.38 -28.12 -40.44
CA GLU A 324 -7.81 -27.79 -39.07
C GLU A 324 -8.96 -28.70 -38.63
N LEU A 325 -9.05 -28.92 -37.32
CA LEU A 325 -10.12 -29.71 -36.70
C LEU A 325 -11.46 -29.00 -36.94
N GLU A 326 -12.52 -29.77 -37.19
CA GLU A 326 -13.88 -29.29 -37.48
C GLU A 326 -14.01 -28.47 -38.77
N HIS A 327 -12.97 -28.44 -39.63
CA HIS A 327 -13.01 -27.78 -40.94
C HIS A 327 -13.27 -28.79 -42.07
N GLU A 328 -13.86 -28.29 -43.15
CA GLU A 328 -14.03 -29.00 -44.39
C GLU A 328 -12.68 -29.23 -45.08
N ILE A 329 -12.54 -30.34 -45.75
CA ILE A 329 -11.33 -30.64 -46.55
C ILE A 329 -11.20 -29.67 -47.71
N PRO A 330 -9.98 -29.29 -48.13
CA PRO A 330 -9.79 -28.46 -49.30
C PRO A 330 -10.16 -29.20 -50.61
N GLU A 331 -10.56 -28.45 -51.65
CA GLU A 331 -11.03 -28.98 -52.93
C GLU A 331 -10.03 -29.96 -53.60
N GLU A 332 -8.72 -29.75 -53.39
CA GLU A 332 -7.66 -30.61 -53.89
C GLU A 332 -7.74 -32.07 -53.39
N LEU A 333 -8.44 -32.29 -52.27
CA LEU A 333 -8.59 -33.61 -51.63
C LEU A 333 -9.96 -34.24 -51.89
N PHE A 334 -10.84 -33.59 -52.64
CA PHE A 334 -12.21 -34.09 -52.86
C PHE A 334 -12.20 -35.42 -53.57
N ASP A 335 -11.46 -35.57 -54.64
CA ASP A 335 -11.42 -36.83 -55.41
C ASP A 335 -10.90 -38.00 -54.58
N ALA A 336 -9.77 -37.77 -53.85
CA ALA A 336 -9.17 -38.82 -53.06
C ALA A 336 -10.06 -39.23 -51.85
N VAL A 337 -10.76 -38.26 -51.21
CA VAL A 337 -11.67 -38.56 -50.09
C VAL A 337 -12.98 -39.14 -50.61
N ALA A 338 -13.47 -38.76 -51.79
CA ALA A 338 -14.65 -39.35 -52.41
C ALA A 338 -14.46 -40.85 -52.70
N GLU A 339 -13.28 -41.23 -53.18
CA GLU A 339 -12.94 -42.65 -53.39
C GLU A 339 -12.96 -43.44 -52.07
N VAL A 340 -12.42 -42.84 -50.99
CA VAL A 340 -12.44 -43.46 -49.66
C VAL A 340 -13.88 -43.61 -49.14
N LEU A 341 -14.70 -42.58 -49.27
CA LEU A 341 -16.10 -42.62 -48.80
C LEU A 341 -16.95 -43.60 -49.65
N GLN A 342 -16.73 -43.70 -50.97
CA GLN A 342 -17.37 -44.68 -51.81
C GLN A 342 -17.05 -46.09 -51.34
N TRP A 343 -15.80 -46.41 -51.07
CA TRP A 343 -15.40 -47.70 -50.49
C TRP A 343 -16.11 -47.99 -49.15
N VAL A 344 -16.25 -47.01 -48.29
CA VAL A 344 -16.95 -47.15 -46.98
C VAL A 344 -18.43 -47.45 -47.20
N TYR A 345 -19.11 -46.78 -48.16
CA TYR A 345 -20.51 -47.05 -48.47
C TYR A 345 -20.73 -48.44 -49.07
N GLU A 346 -19.84 -48.91 -49.95
CA GLU A 346 -19.85 -50.25 -50.48
C GLU A 346 -19.71 -51.30 -49.37
N LEU A 347 -18.81 -51.10 -48.42
CA LEU A 347 -18.64 -51.96 -47.24
C LEU A 347 -19.90 -52.01 -46.39
N ARG A 348 -20.56 -50.91 -46.15
CA ARG A 348 -21.84 -50.85 -45.37
C ARG A 348 -22.95 -51.58 -46.10
N GLN A 349 -23.11 -51.41 -47.40
CA GLN A 349 -24.09 -52.13 -48.21
C GLN A 349 -23.88 -53.66 -48.22
N GLN A 350 -22.60 -54.12 -48.30
CA GLN A 350 -22.27 -55.54 -48.23
C GLN A 350 -22.54 -56.14 -46.83
N ALA A 351 -22.37 -55.34 -45.76
CA ALA A 351 -22.66 -55.77 -44.39
C ALA A 351 -24.18 -55.90 -44.17
N GLU A 352 -24.98 -54.97 -44.71
CA GLU A 352 -26.43 -54.99 -44.63
C GLU A 352 -27.05 -56.12 -45.47
N ALA A 353 -26.44 -56.48 -46.62
CA ALA A 353 -26.87 -57.59 -47.47
C ALA A 353 -26.59 -58.99 -46.87
N LYS A 354 -25.73 -59.08 -45.84
CA LYS A 354 -25.35 -60.34 -45.17
C LYS A 354 -26.00 -60.52 -43.80
N SER A 355 -26.69 -59.54 -43.28
CA SER A 355 -27.47 -59.62 -42.05
C SER A 355 -28.96 -59.93 -42.33
#